data_5fbc7a1380bf6bd9f5c61fab193032c7
#
_entry.id   5fbc7a1380bf6bd9f5c61fab193032c7
#
_cell.length_a   1.000
_cell.length_b   1.000
_cell.length_c   1.000
_cell.angle_alpha   90.00
_cell.angle_beta   90.00
_cell.angle_gamma   90.00
#
_symmetry.space_group_name_H-M   'P 1'
#
loop_
_entity.id
_entity.type
_entity.pdbx_description
1 polymer ?
#
loop_
_entity_poly.entity_id
_entity_poly.type
_entity_poly.pdbx_seq_one_letter_code
_entity_poly.pdbx_strand_id
1 'polypeptide(L)'
;MTNLLKSVVFVVLILSSTTGSAQRPSLQKDVFNHYWCVESESPQYQLHFLGKDTCEIVSPKGLTLWRKEKMTGDVTIEYDACVMDEGKSGDRLSDLNCFWMASDPKASTIFKRMKERKGNFLQTYSLRLYYMGYGGNYNTTTRFRRYDGDERGIHDSSFRPAILQEYKDAAHLLIPNHWYHIRIRNFGNRVQYYVDGEKLIDYTDPHPLHSGWFGFRTTLSRTRFANFHYEKSSAVDVPLHWIGEVPTVDQPICFGVPFAQGELKDVSHLSLAKGIPLDAWVNARWPDGSVKWAGIASVIPAHTDGLTMQMKKVQKGINAFQLMENPRQIVVSTGKIKAYIPKYGSKVIDSIYIGGTKIADAARLIASIQNHPDEIHGDLHFTSYVGNITKVSLEHSGSLFADVRIDGKMEGKERSWLPFGEIGASPPTWRR
;
A
#
# COMPACT_ATOMS: atom_id res chain seq x y z
N MET A 1 35.33 -3.42 -21.43
CA MET A 1 34.08 -2.64 -21.34
C MET A 1 33.02 -3.56 -20.77
N THR A 2 32.97 -3.67 -19.47
CA THR A 2 32.08 -4.60 -18.71
C THR A 2 31.17 -3.76 -17.84
N ASN A 3 30.03 -3.37 -18.38
CA ASN A 3 28.90 -2.95 -17.55
C ASN A 3 28.02 -4.18 -17.30
N LEU A 4 28.31 -4.86 -16.18
CA LEU A 4 27.42 -5.88 -15.63
C LEU A 4 26.05 -5.25 -15.37
N LEU A 5 25.00 -5.88 -15.91
CA LEU A 5 23.62 -5.66 -15.49
C LEU A 5 23.53 -5.91 -13.98
N LYS A 6 23.46 -4.85 -13.19
CA LYS A 6 23.13 -4.95 -11.77
C LYS A 6 21.64 -5.21 -11.67
N SER A 7 21.27 -6.40 -11.23
CA SER A 7 19.89 -6.71 -10.84
C SER A 7 19.51 -5.85 -9.63
N VAL A 8 18.49 -5.00 -9.78
CA VAL A 8 17.98 -4.17 -8.70
C VAL A 8 16.81 -4.88 -8.05
N VAL A 9 16.95 -5.22 -6.78
CA VAL A 9 15.89 -5.81 -5.96
C VAL A 9 15.15 -4.68 -5.25
N PHE A 10 13.83 -4.60 -5.40
CA PHE A 10 13.00 -3.66 -4.66
C PHE A 10 12.58 -4.27 -3.31
N VAL A 11 12.80 -3.54 -2.24
CA VAL A 11 12.21 -3.81 -0.92
C VAL A 11 11.13 -2.78 -0.65
N VAL A 12 9.95 -3.24 -0.28
CA VAL A 12 8.83 -2.39 0.08
C VAL A 12 8.98 -1.98 1.54
N LEU A 13 9.41 -0.75 1.77
CA LEU A 13 9.37 -0.09 3.08
C LEU A 13 8.25 0.95 3.07
N ILE A 14 7.35 0.90 4.05
CA ILE A 14 6.19 1.76 4.14
C ILE A 14 6.60 3.09 4.77
N LEU A 15 6.88 4.09 3.95
CA LEU A 15 6.94 5.49 4.38
C LEU A 15 6.08 6.32 3.41
N SER A 16 5.07 6.97 3.93
CA SER A 16 4.07 7.70 3.16
C SER A 16 4.50 9.13 2.87
N SER A 17 4.50 9.53 1.60
CA SER A 17 4.32 10.93 1.24
C SER A 17 3.14 11.04 0.29
N THR A 18 2.07 11.69 0.74
CA THR A 18 0.83 11.90 0.02
C THR A 18 0.94 13.12 -0.88
N THR A 19 0.72 12.94 -2.19
CA THR A 19 0.27 14.02 -3.07
C THR A 19 -1.22 13.82 -3.35
N GLY A 20 -2.06 14.02 -2.30
CA GLY A 20 -3.49 14.16 -2.46
C GLY A 20 -3.82 15.55 -3.05
N SER A 21 -4.89 15.67 -3.82
CA SER A 21 -5.42 16.98 -4.20
C SER A 21 -5.65 17.77 -2.92
N ALA A 22 -5.02 18.94 -2.79
CA ALA A 22 -5.07 19.73 -1.58
C ALA A 22 -6.53 20.03 -1.20
N GLN A 23 -7.03 19.33 -0.20
CA GLN A 23 -8.34 19.61 0.36
C GLN A 23 -8.28 21.02 0.97
N ARG A 24 -9.33 21.81 0.77
CA ARG A 24 -9.35 23.19 1.30
C ARG A 24 -9.20 23.17 2.82
N PRO A 25 -8.37 24.07 3.41
CA PRO A 25 -8.25 24.21 4.86
C PRO A 25 -9.62 24.29 5.51
N SER A 26 -9.88 23.47 6.54
CA SER A 26 -11.20 23.36 7.18
C SER A 26 -11.24 23.85 8.63
N LEU A 27 -10.07 24.11 9.21
CA LEU A 27 -9.87 24.55 10.59
C LEU A 27 -9.56 26.05 10.68
N GLN A 28 -10.12 26.85 9.76
CA GLN A 28 -10.06 28.32 9.77
C GLN A 28 -11.38 28.89 10.30
N LYS A 29 -11.32 30.02 10.99
CA LYS A 29 -12.45 30.62 11.70
C LYS A 29 -13.67 30.86 10.82
N ASP A 30 -13.47 31.35 9.62
CA ASP A 30 -14.51 31.72 8.65
C ASP A 30 -15.22 30.51 8.02
N VAL A 31 -14.54 29.38 7.90
CA VAL A 31 -15.07 28.15 7.28
C VAL A 31 -15.37 27.04 8.29
N PHE A 32 -14.90 27.17 9.53
CA PHE A 32 -15.01 26.11 10.54
C PHE A 32 -16.45 25.59 10.70
N ASN A 33 -17.39 26.46 10.89
CA ASN A 33 -18.80 26.09 11.07
C ASN A 33 -19.45 25.47 9.83
N HIS A 34 -18.85 25.60 8.66
CA HIS A 34 -19.28 24.89 7.46
C HIS A 34 -18.92 23.40 7.56
N TYR A 35 -17.73 23.11 8.02
CA TYR A 35 -17.17 21.75 8.03
C TYR A 35 -17.32 21.02 9.35
N TRP A 36 -17.37 21.74 10.48
CA TRP A 36 -17.32 21.16 11.82
C TRP A 36 -18.47 21.64 12.69
N CYS A 37 -18.79 20.81 13.70
CA CYS A 37 -19.63 21.22 14.81
C CYS A 37 -19.05 20.69 16.12
N VAL A 38 -19.32 21.41 17.21
CA VAL A 38 -18.85 21.10 18.55
C VAL A 38 -19.93 20.39 19.33
N GLU A 39 -19.59 19.25 19.94
CA GLU A 39 -20.39 18.58 20.95
C GLU A 39 -19.57 18.60 22.26
N SER A 40 -20.03 19.36 23.28
CA SER A 40 -19.28 19.60 24.51
C SER A 40 -20.14 19.46 25.76
N GLU A 41 -19.55 18.92 26.84
CA GLU A 41 -20.14 18.87 28.18
C GLU A 41 -20.15 20.23 28.91
N SER A 42 -19.29 21.15 28.46
CA SER A 42 -19.19 22.49 29.04
C SER A 42 -19.38 23.55 27.96
N PRO A 43 -20.16 24.62 28.23
CA PRO A 43 -20.22 25.76 27.33
C PRO A 43 -18.94 26.64 27.38
N GLN A 44 -18.03 26.39 28.34
CA GLN A 44 -16.84 27.21 28.60
C GLN A 44 -15.62 26.75 27.77
N TYR A 45 -15.80 25.90 26.75
CA TYR A 45 -14.71 25.56 25.86
C TYR A 45 -14.28 26.77 25.03
N GLN A 46 -13.01 26.78 24.59
CA GLN A 46 -12.47 27.81 23.72
C GLN A 46 -11.85 27.17 22.47
N LEU A 47 -12.02 27.88 21.35
CA LEU A 47 -11.40 27.51 20.06
C LEU A 47 -10.55 28.70 19.60
N HIS A 48 -9.26 28.49 19.44
CA HIS A 48 -8.33 29.45 18.91
C HIS A 48 -7.82 28.98 17.55
N PHE A 49 -8.11 29.74 16.51
CA PHE A 49 -7.70 29.41 15.14
C PHE A 49 -6.32 30.00 14.86
N LEU A 50 -5.37 29.11 14.55
CA LEU A 50 -3.95 29.41 14.40
C LEU A 50 -3.49 29.13 12.96
N GLY A 51 -2.80 30.09 12.34
CA GLY A 51 -2.25 29.89 11.00
C GLY A 51 -3.28 29.52 9.95
N LYS A 52 -2.91 28.64 9.02
CA LYS A 52 -3.74 28.31 7.84
C LYS A 52 -4.77 27.21 8.10
N ASP A 53 -4.46 26.20 8.90
CA ASP A 53 -5.36 25.05 9.14
C ASP A 53 -5.08 24.41 10.51
N THR A 54 -5.13 25.18 11.57
CA THR A 54 -4.91 24.71 12.96
C THR A 54 -5.95 25.31 13.88
N CYS A 55 -6.54 24.47 14.76
CA CYS A 55 -7.42 24.89 15.83
C CYS A 55 -6.85 24.41 17.18
N GLU A 56 -6.55 25.35 18.10
CA GLU A 56 -6.27 25.03 19.48
C GLU A 56 -7.59 24.98 20.27
N ILE A 57 -7.81 23.89 20.96
CA ILE A 57 -9.01 23.57 21.71
C ILE A 57 -8.66 23.59 23.19
N VAL A 58 -9.29 24.45 23.96
CA VAL A 58 -9.24 24.43 25.43
C VAL A 58 -10.56 23.83 25.91
N SER A 59 -10.49 22.62 26.48
CA SER A 59 -11.67 21.86 26.86
C SER A 59 -11.69 21.58 28.37
N PRO A 60 -12.53 22.28 29.16
CA PRO A 60 -12.64 22.05 30.60
C PRO A 60 -13.40 20.78 30.97
N LYS A 61 -14.03 20.12 30.02
CA LYS A 61 -14.71 18.83 30.11
C LYS A 61 -14.63 18.10 28.77
N GLY A 62 -15.38 17.00 28.57
CA GLY A 62 -15.42 16.28 27.33
C GLY A 62 -15.89 17.13 26.15
N LEU A 63 -15.15 17.11 25.05
CA LEU A 63 -15.46 17.83 23.81
C LEU A 63 -15.12 16.98 22.61
N THR A 64 -16.03 16.95 21.63
CA THR A 64 -15.79 16.33 20.33
C THR A 64 -16.05 17.35 19.22
N LEU A 65 -15.08 17.51 18.31
CA LEU A 65 -15.26 18.18 17.04
C LEU A 65 -15.73 17.14 16.01
N TRP A 66 -16.97 17.22 15.60
CA TRP A 66 -17.52 16.34 14.56
C TRP A 66 -17.40 16.94 13.18
N ARG A 67 -16.79 16.19 12.24
CA ARG A 67 -16.86 16.53 10.81
C ARG A 67 -18.32 16.39 10.34
N LYS A 68 -18.86 17.42 9.68
CA LYS A 68 -20.27 17.41 9.20
C LYS A 68 -20.48 16.53 7.97
N GLU A 69 -19.42 16.31 7.21
CA GLU A 69 -19.45 15.47 6.03
C GLU A 69 -19.40 13.99 6.41
N LYS A 70 -20.28 13.19 5.80
CA LYS A 70 -20.33 11.76 6.02
C LYS A 70 -19.35 11.05 5.10
N MET A 71 -18.50 10.22 5.67
CA MET A 71 -17.59 9.35 4.93
C MET A 71 -18.31 8.07 4.53
N THR A 72 -18.00 7.53 3.36
CA THR A 72 -18.60 6.29 2.83
C THR A 72 -17.61 5.47 2.04
N GLY A 73 -17.65 4.15 2.20
CA GLY A 73 -16.74 3.21 1.56
C GLY A 73 -15.36 3.20 2.24
N ASP A 74 -14.36 2.85 1.47
CA ASP A 74 -12.99 2.80 1.95
C ASP A 74 -12.42 4.22 2.03
N VAL A 75 -11.80 4.57 3.16
CA VAL A 75 -11.25 5.91 3.39
C VAL A 75 -9.89 5.86 4.08
N THR A 76 -9.05 6.83 3.74
CA THR A 76 -7.87 7.22 4.52
C THR A 76 -8.16 8.59 5.14
N ILE A 77 -7.93 8.72 6.45
CA ILE A 77 -8.09 9.96 7.23
C ILE A 77 -6.71 10.32 7.76
N GLU A 78 -6.29 11.55 7.59
CA GLU A 78 -5.02 12.06 8.11
C GLU A 78 -5.22 13.40 8.80
N TYR A 79 -4.46 13.62 9.87
CA TYR A 79 -4.41 14.88 10.59
C TYR A 79 -3.18 14.95 11.50
N ASP A 80 -2.83 16.16 11.90
CA ASP A 80 -1.82 16.39 12.91
C ASP A 80 -2.47 16.84 14.22
N ALA A 81 -1.92 16.40 15.36
CA ALA A 81 -2.42 16.79 16.67
C ALA A 81 -1.31 16.85 17.71
N CYS A 82 -1.48 17.75 18.70
CA CYS A 82 -0.52 17.97 19.76
C CYS A 82 -1.26 18.25 21.07
N VAL A 83 -0.97 17.49 22.12
CA VAL A 83 -1.45 17.80 23.48
C VAL A 83 -0.47 18.74 24.15
N MET A 84 -0.96 19.91 24.55
CA MET A 84 -0.15 20.96 25.15
C MET A 84 0.04 20.73 26.66
N ASP A 85 1.27 20.84 27.11
CA ASP A 85 1.66 20.80 28.52
C ASP A 85 2.82 21.80 28.76
N GLU A 86 2.44 23.05 28.93
CA GLU A 86 3.35 24.19 29.15
C GLU A 86 3.18 24.79 30.54
N GLY A 87 2.45 24.11 31.44
CA GLY A 87 2.13 24.58 32.78
C GLY A 87 1.04 25.65 32.84
N LYS A 88 0.24 25.81 31.75
CA LYS A 88 -0.88 26.73 31.70
C LYS A 88 -2.15 26.12 32.28
N SER A 89 -3.06 26.97 32.74
CA SER A 89 -4.40 26.51 33.13
C SER A 89 -5.08 25.78 31.99
N GLY A 90 -5.56 24.57 32.24
CA GLY A 90 -6.17 23.68 31.22
C GLY A 90 -5.20 22.72 30.55
N ASP A 91 -3.90 22.80 30.86
CA ASP A 91 -2.93 21.82 30.39
C ASP A 91 -3.08 20.51 31.17
N ARG A 92 -3.17 19.42 30.44
CA ARG A 92 -3.14 18.06 30.96
C ARG A 92 -2.71 17.12 29.82
N LEU A 93 -1.65 16.40 30.02
CA LEU A 93 -1.16 15.41 29.05
C LEU A 93 -2.05 14.18 29.10
N SER A 94 -3.09 14.16 28.29
CA SER A 94 -4.04 13.04 28.17
C SER A 94 -5.01 13.24 27.02
N ASP A 95 -5.58 12.13 26.53
CA ASP A 95 -6.81 12.09 25.74
C ASP A 95 -6.72 12.75 24.36
N LEU A 96 -5.73 12.35 23.55
CA LEU A 96 -5.70 12.59 22.11
C LEU A 96 -6.52 11.50 21.43
N ASN A 97 -7.84 11.68 21.45
CA ASN A 97 -8.79 10.63 21.06
C ASN A 97 -9.47 10.94 19.73
N CYS A 98 -9.92 9.89 19.02
CA CYS A 98 -10.77 10.07 17.86
C CYS A 98 -11.81 8.96 17.72
N PHE A 99 -12.86 9.32 16.95
CA PHE A 99 -13.90 8.44 16.49
C PHE A 99 -13.92 8.45 14.96
N TRP A 100 -14.20 7.32 14.33
CA TRP A 100 -14.47 7.30 12.88
C TRP A 100 -15.52 6.27 12.53
N MET A 101 -16.11 6.40 11.37
CA MET A 101 -17.28 5.64 10.92
C MET A 101 -18.44 5.70 11.92
N ALA A 102 -18.55 6.80 12.68
CA ALA A 102 -19.60 6.97 13.68
C ALA A 102 -20.98 7.03 13.05
N SER A 103 -21.92 6.25 13.56
CA SER A 103 -23.34 6.27 13.16
C SER A 103 -24.23 6.06 14.36
N ASP A 104 -25.45 6.59 14.31
CA ASP A 104 -26.44 6.41 15.37
C ASP A 104 -27.49 5.36 14.93
N PRO A 105 -27.59 4.21 15.61
CA PRO A 105 -28.57 3.19 15.28
C PRO A 105 -30.03 3.66 15.37
N LYS A 106 -30.29 4.70 16.18
CA LYS A 106 -31.64 5.23 16.46
C LYS A 106 -31.96 6.52 15.70
N ALA A 107 -31.01 7.03 14.88
CA ALA A 107 -31.21 8.26 14.15
C ALA A 107 -30.54 8.24 12.78
N SER A 108 -31.06 9.00 11.83
CA SER A 108 -30.49 9.07 10.46
C SER A 108 -29.12 9.79 10.40
N THR A 109 -28.79 10.57 11.43
CA THR A 109 -27.49 11.23 11.60
C THR A 109 -27.11 11.28 13.08
N ILE A 110 -25.81 11.27 13.37
CA ILE A 110 -25.30 11.44 14.74
C ILE A 110 -25.70 12.79 15.36
N PHE A 111 -26.00 13.79 14.52
CA PHE A 111 -26.31 15.16 14.98
C PHE A 111 -27.70 15.30 15.58
N LYS A 112 -28.66 14.45 15.20
CA LYS A 112 -30.03 14.52 15.74
C LYS A 112 -30.10 14.32 17.25
N ARG A 113 -29.22 13.46 17.79
CA ARG A 113 -29.16 13.14 19.22
C ARG A 113 -27.96 13.76 19.94
N MET A 114 -27.28 14.72 19.31
CA MET A 114 -26.12 15.40 19.90
C MET A 114 -26.46 16.15 21.19
N LYS A 115 -27.66 16.73 21.27
CA LYS A 115 -28.16 17.41 22.49
C LYS A 115 -28.41 16.46 23.68
N GLU A 116 -28.64 15.17 23.41
CA GLU A 116 -28.78 14.13 24.43
C GLU A 116 -27.41 13.72 24.96
N ARG A 117 -26.45 13.50 24.06
CA ARG A 117 -25.07 13.09 24.42
C ARG A 117 -24.28 14.19 25.10
N LYS A 118 -24.45 15.45 24.71
CA LYS A 118 -23.82 16.65 25.30
C LYS A 118 -22.28 16.53 25.44
N GLY A 119 -21.59 15.81 24.56
CA GLY A 119 -20.16 15.59 24.66
C GLY A 119 -19.71 14.65 25.78
N ASN A 120 -20.61 14.04 26.54
CA ASN A 120 -20.27 13.08 27.57
C ASN A 120 -19.73 11.78 26.98
N PHE A 121 -18.60 11.28 27.50
CA PHE A 121 -17.94 10.11 26.97
C PHE A 121 -18.82 8.85 27.03
N LEU A 122 -19.49 8.60 28.14
CA LEU A 122 -20.34 7.41 28.28
C LEU A 122 -21.51 7.42 27.30
N GLN A 123 -22.05 8.60 26.99
CA GLN A 123 -23.15 8.74 26.04
C GLN A 123 -22.74 8.36 24.62
N THR A 124 -21.44 8.35 24.30
CA THR A 124 -20.94 7.90 22.98
C THR A 124 -21.15 6.39 22.76
N TYR A 125 -21.41 5.60 23.81
CA TYR A 125 -21.75 4.17 23.67
C TYR A 125 -23.07 3.94 22.94
N SER A 126 -23.92 4.96 22.80
CA SER A 126 -25.11 4.94 21.94
C SER A 126 -24.79 4.91 20.43
N LEU A 127 -23.53 5.13 20.04
CA LEU A 127 -23.08 5.15 18.65
C LEU A 127 -22.40 3.84 18.25
N ARG A 128 -22.51 3.49 16.97
CA ARG A 128 -21.61 2.52 16.32
C ARG A 128 -20.44 3.27 15.75
N LEU A 129 -19.22 2.88 16.12
CA LEU A 129 -18.00 3.58 15.67
C LEU A 129 -16.74 2.77 15.99
N TYR A 130 -15.64 3.16 15.40
CA TYR A 130 -14.31 2.82 15.91
C TYR A 130 -13.80 3.96 16.79
N TYR A 131 -13.14 3.59 17.88
CA TYR A 131 -12.58 4.52 18.86
C TYR A 131 -11.11 4.23 19.11
N MET A 132 -10.29 5.26 18.99
CA MET A 132 -8.92 5.28 19.48
C MET A 132 -8.78 6.28 20.62
N GLY A 133 -8.37 5.78 21.78
CA GLY A 133 -7.99 6.60 22.92
C GLY A 133 -6.48 6.57 23.08
N TYR A 134 -5.78 7.56 22.53
CA TYR A 134 -4.33 7.65 22.61
C TYR A 134 -3.92 8.49 23.82
N GLY A 135 -3.13 7.90 24.73
CA GLY A 135 -2.76 8.52 26.01
C GLY A 135 -3.95 8.77 26.92
N GLY A 136 -4.97 7.93 26.89
CA GLY A 136 -6.12 8.03 27.78
C GLY A 136 -5.79 7.74 29.24
N ASN A 137 -6.78 8.01 30.13
CA ASN A 137 -6.67 7.73 31.56
C ASN A 137 -5.40 8.34 32.19
N TYR A 138 -5.24 9.67 32.07
CA TYR A 138 -4.06 10.42 32.56
C TYR A 138 -2.75 9.94 31.91
N ASN A 139 -2.77 9.72 30.61
CA ASN A 139 -1.63 9.24 29.82
C ASN A 139 -1.04 7.91 30.34
N THR A 140 -1.89 6.98 30.73
CA THR A 140 -1.45 5.65 31.19
C THR A 140 -1.82 4.52 30.25
N THR A 141 -2.68 4.78 29.25
CA THR A 141 -3.16 3.75 28.35
C THR A 141 -3.42 4.31 26.95
N THR A 142 -3.16 3.48 25.93
CA THR A 142 -3.60 3.69 24.57
C THR A 142 -4.47 2.51 24.17
N ARG A 143 -5.75 2.76 23.79
CA ARG A 143 -6.77 1.72 23.60
C ARG A 143 -7.53 1.87 22.31
N PHE A 144 -7.69 0.76 21.62
CA PHE A 144 -8.59 0.64 20.49
C PHE A 144 -9.84 -0.17 20.87
N ARG A 145 -11.01 0.34 20.43
CA ARG A 145 -12.32 -0.29 20.67
C ARG A 145 -13.21 -0.15 19.45
N ARG A 146 -14.17 -1.06 19.32
CA ARG A 146 -15.33 -0.95 18.43
C ARG A 146 -16.60 -0.82 19.28
N TYR A 147 -17.43 0.14 18.95
CA TYR A 147 -18.71 0.36 19.60
C TYR A 147 -19.85 -0.14 18.70
N ASP A 148 -20.85 -0.77 19.30
CA ASP A 148 -21.98 -1.37 18.61
C ASP A 148 -23.30 -0.60 18.81
N GLY A 149 -23.26 0.53 19.51
CA GLY A 149 -24.45 1.33 19.84
C GLY A 149 -25.26 0.73 20.98
N ASP A 150 -24.62 0.00 21.90
CA ASP A 150 -25.27 -0.59 23.06
C ASP A 150 -25.38 0.42 24.19
N GLU A 151 -26.55 1.04 24.33
CA GLU A 151 -26.83 2.05 25.35
C GLU A 151 -26.79 1.51 26.79
N ARG A 152 -26.87 0.19 26.98
CA ARG A 152 -26.74 -0.40 28.34
C ARG A 152 -25.39 -0.07 28.95
N GLY A 153 -24.33 0.01 28.14
CA GLY A 153 -22.98 0.40 28.58
C GLY A 153 -22.88 1.81 29.17
N ILE A 154 -23.89 2.69 28.96
CA ILE A 154 -23.97 4.00 29.61
C ILE A 154 -24.18 3.86 31.10
N HIS A 155 -24.98 2.91 31.53
CA HIS A 155 -25.42 2.74 32.92
C HIS A 155 -24.76 1.54 33.60
N ASP A 156 -24.35 0.52 32.83
CA ASP A 156 -23.75 -0.71 33.34
C ASP A 156 -22.39 -1.00 32.67
N SER A 157 -21.36 -1.08 33.48
CA SER A 157 -19.99 -1.29 33.04
C SER A 157 -19.76 -2.66 32.37
N SER A 158 -20.60 -3.66 32.64
CA SER A 158 -20.53 -4.98 32.04
C SER A 158 -20.89 -5.00 30.55
N PHE A 159 -21.62 -3.98 30.07
CA PHE A 159 -21.99 -3.79 28.68
C PHE A 159 -21.12 -2.77 27.91
N ARG A 160 -20.02 -2.31 28.51
CA ARG A 160 -19.09 -1.39 27.83
C ARG A 160 -18.36 -2.09 26.70
N PRO A 161 -18.05 -1.37 25.60
CA PRO A 161 -17.29 -1.94 24.48
C PRO A 161 -15.98 -2.57 24.95
N ALA A 162 -15.70 -3.78 24.46
CA ALA A 162 -14.47 -4.50 24.79
C ALA A 162 -13.23 -3.72 24.31
N ILE A 163 -12.13 -3.88 25.04
CA ILE A 163 -10.82 -3.43 24.59
C ILE A 163 -10.33 -4.46 23.56
N LEU A 164 -10.12 -4.04 22.32
CA LEU A 164 -9.61 -4.90 21.25
C LEU A 164 -8.08 -4.91 21.22
N GLN A 165 -7.47 -3.75 21.53
CA GLN A 165 -6.02 -3.58 21.64
C GLN A 165 -5.71 -2.57 22.74
N GLU A 166 -4.67 -2.82 23.54
CA GLU A 166 -4.21 -1.91 24.59
C GLU A 166 -2.69 -1.86 24.67
N TYR A 167 -2.17 -0.66 24.85
CA TYR A 167 -0.77 -0.38 25.18
C TYR A 167 -0.69 0.39 26.48
N LYS A 168 0.36 0.11 27.30
CA LYS A 168 0.65 0.77 28.58
C LYS A 168 2.11 1.17 28.73
N ASP A 169 2.93 0.79 27.77
CA ASP A 169 4.34 1.12 27.74
C ASP A 169 4.57 2.55 27.26
N ALA A 170 5.70 3.14 27.66
CA ALA A 170 6.01 4.54 27.41
C ALA A 170 6.12 4.90 25.91
N ALA A 171 6.46 3.93 25.04
CA ALA A 171 6.57 4.17 23.60
C ALA A 171 5.21 4.45 22.94
N HIS A 172 4.11 4.01 23.56
CA HIS A 172 2.75 4.17 23.06
C HIS A 172 1.91 5.16 23.89
N LEU A 173 2.56 6.06 24.63
CA LEU A 173 1.93 7.12 25.39
C LEU A 173 2.29 8.50 24.83
N LEU A 174 1.55 9.52 25.24
CA LEU A 174 1.77 10.90 24.78
C LEU A 174 3.07 11.49 25.34
N ILE A 175 3.78 12.22 24.48
CA ILE A 175 4.89 13.09 24.82
C ILE A 175 4.37 14.54 24.85
N PRO A 176 4.69 15.36 25.88
CA PRO A 176 4.20 16.73 25.98
C PRO A 176 4.66 17.57 24.78
N ASN A 177 3.76 18.39 24.24
CA ASN A 177 4.04 19.35 23.17
C ASN A 177 4.58 18.72 21.86
N HIS A 178 4.48 17.39 21.71
CA HIS A 178 4.85 16.68 20.49
C HIS A 178 3.72 16.72 19.47
N TRP A 179 4.03 17.04 18.23
CA TRP A 179 3.10 16.94 17.11
C TRP A 179 3.10 15.52 16.56
N TYR A 180 1.97 14.87 16.65
CA TYR A 180 1.72 13.55 16.11
C TYR A 180 1.07 13.66 14.74
N HIS A 181 1.60 12.95 13.75
CA HIS A 181 0.92 12.71 12.49
C HIS A 181 0.09 11.42 12.61
N ILE A 182 -1.22 11.56 12.54
CA ILE A 182 -2.16 10.43 12.65
C ILE A 182 -2.68 10.08 11.27
N ARG A 183 -2.61 8.80 10.94
CA ARG A 183 -3.23 8.24 9.74
C ARG A 183 -4.11 7.05 10.09
N ILE A 184 -5.36 7.09 9.65
CA ILE A 184 -6.36 6.04 9.82
C ILE A 184 -6.72 5.50 8.46
N ARG A 185 -6.65 4.18 8.27
CA ARG A 185 -7.11 3.52 7.06
C ARG A 185 -8.25 2.58 7.40
N ASN A 186 -9.39 2.78 6.75
CA ASN A 186 -10.57 1.93 6.87
C ASN A 186 -10.91 1.42 5.47
N PHE A 187 -10.65 0.14 5.19
CA PHE A 187 -10.80 -0.43 3.86
C PHE A 187 -11.24 -1.91 3.93
N GLY A 188 -12.26 -2.25 3.15
CA GLY A 188 -12.86 -3.57 3.21
C GLY A 188 -13.28 -3.90 4.65
N ASN A 189 -12.75 -4.99 5.20
CA ASN A 189 -12.96 -5.41 6.60
C ASN A 189 -11.77 -5.08 7.50
N ARG A 190 -10.78 -4.29 7.04
CA ARG A 190 -9.54 -4.01 7.76
C ARG A 190 -9.50 -2.56 8.23
N VAL A 191 -9.09 -2.37 9.46
CA VAL A 191 -8.96 -1.09 10.14
C VAL A 191 -7.52 -0.95 10.63
N GLN A 192 -6.85 0.13 10.21
CA GLN A 192 -5.46 0.40 10.61
C GLN A 192 -5.35 1.81 11.19
N TYR A 193 -4.52 1.96 12.22
CA TYR A 193 -4.21 3.24 12.85
C TYR A 193 -2.70 3.40 12.99
N TYR A 194 -2.20 4.53 12.51
CA TYR A 194 -0.78 4.85 12.50
C TYR A 194 -0.53 6.15 13.27
N VAL A 195 0.59 6.20 13.96
CA VAL A 195 1.14 7.38 14.63
C VAL A 195 2.57 7.57 14.14
N ASP A 196 2.88 8.74 13.58
CA ASP A 196 4.20 9.10 13.04
C ASP A 196 4.79 8.04 12.08
N GLY A 197 3.89 7.41 11.30
CA GLY A 197 4.24 6.35 10.36
C GLY A 197 4.30 4.94 10.95
N GLU A 198 4.35 4.78 12.25
CA GLU A 198 4.30 3.48 12.93
C GLU A 198 2.86 2.97 13.01
N LYS A 199 2.65 1.70 12.67
CA LYS A 199 1.34 1.07 12.70
C LYS A 199 1.03 0.50 14.08
N LEU A 200 0.15 1.17 14.84
CA LEU A 200 -0.28 0.73 16.17
C LEU A 200 -1.41 -0.30 16.11
N ILE A 201 -2.37 -0.13 15.19
CA ILE A 201 -3.53 -1.01 15.07
C ILE A 201 -3.58 -1.60 13.69
N ASP A 202 -3.87 -2.90 13.63
CA ASP A 202 -4.17 -3.65 12.42
C ASP A 202 -5.25 -4.68 12.75
N TYR A 203 -6.51 -4.29 12.59
CA TYR A 203 -7.65 -5.07 13.02
C TYR A 203 -8.50 -5.50 11.83
N THR A 204 -8.86 -6.78 11.79
CA THR A 204 -9.83 -7.33 10.85
C THR A 204 -11.19 -7.43 11.53
N ASP A 205 -12.13 -6.60 11.11
CA ASP A 205 -13.49 -6.57 11.66
C ASP A 205 -14.39 -7.56 10.90
N PRO A 206 -15.00 -8.57 11.55
CA PRO A 206 -15.94 -9.46 10.90
C PRO A 206 -17.25 -8.77 10.48
N HIS A 207 -17.54 -7.59 11.05
CA HIS A 207 -18.75 -6.80 10.77
C HIS A 207 -18.39 -5.33 10.53
N PRO A 208 -17.65 -5.00 9.44
CA PRO A 208 -17.01 -3.72 9.26
C PRO A 208 -17.99 -2.55 9.12
N LEU A 209 -17.56 -1.39 9.61
CA LEU A 209 -18.30 -0.14 9.46
C LEU A 209 -17.82 0.59 8.20
N HIS A 210 -18.70 0.73 7.21
CA HIS A 210 -18.36 1.32 5.90
C HIS A 210 -18.87 2.75 5.70
N SER A 211 -19.52 3.34 6.71
CA SER A 211 -20.15 4.65 6.54
C SER A 211 -20.39 5.31 7.89
N GLY A 212 -20.00 6.57 8.01
CA GLY A 212 -20.18 7.33 9.23
C GLY A 212 -19.41 8.64 9.24
N TRP A 213 -19.34 9.24 10.40
CA TRP A 213 -18.70 10.54 10.63
C TRP A 213 -17.40 10.37 11.41
N PHE A 214 -16.48 11.33 11.22
CA PHE A 214 -15.25 11.47 12.00
C PHE A 214 -15.47 12.46 13.14
N GLY A 215 -14.89 12.17 14.31
CA GLY A 215 -14.85 13.04 15.47
C GLY A 215 -13.48 13.07 16.13
N PHE A 216 -12.88 14.24 16.23
CA PHE A 216 -11.70 14.48 17.07
C PHE A 216 -12.15 14.79 18.50
N ARG A 217 -11.63 14.07 19.50
CA ARG A 217 -12.09 14.18 20.87
C ARG A 217 -10.96 14.45 21.85
N THR A 218 -11.21 15.36 22.75
CA THR A 218 -10.34 15.68 23.89
C THR A 218 -11.17 15.92 25.17
N THR A 219 -10.53 15.92 26.31
CA THR A 219 -11.18 16.23 27.61
C THR A 219 -10.19 16.75 28.62
N LEU A 220 -10.57 17.77 29.38
CA LEU A 220 -9.75 18.39 30.45
C LEU A 220 -8.32 18.70 29.99
N SER A 221 -8.17 19.23 28.76
CA SER A 221 -6.86 19.46 28.16
C SER A 221 -6.88 20.64 27.20
N ARG A 222 -5.70 21.11 26.84
CA ARG A 222 -5.44 22.04 25.75
C ARG A 222 -4.74 21.28 24.63
N THR A 223 -5.41 21.17 23.48
CA THR A 223 -4.97 20.32 22.37
C THR A 223 -5.03 21.09 21.08
N ARG A 224 -4.01 20.95 20.22
CA ARG A 224 -4.01 21.47 18.86
C ARG A 224 -4.39 20.36 17.88
N PHE A 225 -5.24 20.71 16.93
CA PHE A 225 -5.71 19.85 15.85
C PHE A 225 -5.50 20.58 14.52
N ALA A 226 -4.81 19.94 13.57
CA ALA A 226 -4.36 20.61 12.36
C ALA A 226 -4.40 19.68 11.12
N ASN A 227 -4.34 20.30 9.94
CA ASN A 227 -4.09 19.65 8.65
C ASN A 227 -5.03 18.46 8.37
N PHE A 228 -6.29 18.56 8.82
CA PHE A 228 -7.24 17.48 8.63
C PHE A 228 -7.62 17.33 7.17
N HIS A 229 -7.45 16.14 6.65
CA HIS A 229 -8.00 15.74 5.37
C HIS A 229 -8.44 14.27 5.38
N TYR A 230 -9.29 13.91 4.44
CA TYR A 230 -9.60 12.52 4.17
C TYR A 230 -9.81 12.32 2.68
N GLU A 231 -9.54 11.14 2.21
CA GLU A 231 -9.77 10.74 0.82
C GLU A 231 -10.38 9.34 0.78
N LYS A 232 -10.98 8.99 -0.36
CA LYS A 232 -11.35 7.59 -0.59
C LYS A 232 -10.07 6.78 -0.62
N SER A 233 -9.97 5.82 0.28
CA SER A 233 -8.84 4.91 0.31
C SER A 233 -8.81 4.12 -1.00
N SER A 234 -7.73 4.25 -1.76
CA SER A 234 -7.32 3.15 -2.59
C SER A 234 -6.72 2.11 -1.66
N ALA A 235 -7.17 0.86 -1.71
CA ALA A 235 -6.79 -0.18 -0.77
C ALA A 235 -5.26 -0.47 -0.76
N VAL A 236 -4.51 0.11 -1.66
CA VAL A 236 -3.06 -0.04 -1.77
C VAL A 236 -2.41 1.28 -2.19
N ASP A 237 -1.86 2.00 -1.22
CA ASP A 237 -0.77 2.94 -1.44
C ASP A 237 0.51 2.28 -0.91
N VAL A 238 1.21 1.56 -1.77
CA VAL A 238 2.48 0.92 -1.43
C VAL A 238 3.61 1.80 -1.93
N PRO A 239 4.35 2.48 -1.03
CA PRO A 239 5.54 3.21 -1.44
C PRO A 239 6.62 2.22 -1.89
N LEU A 240 7.25 2.54 -3.00
CA LEU A 240 8.35 1.79 -3.60
C LEU A 240 9.60 2.65 -3.55
N HIS A 241 10.69 2.08 -3.04
CA HIS A 241 11.98 2.75 -2.96
C HIS A 241 13.06 1.91 -3.62
N TRP A 242 14.06 2.60 -4.19
CA TRP A 242 15.26 1.94 -4.68
C TRP A 242 16.09 1.40 -3.50
N ILE A 243 16.60 0.19 -3.66
CA ILE A 243 17.66 -0.29 -2.79
C ILE A 243 18.97 0.20 -3.39
N GLY A 244 19.56 1.21 -2.77
CA GLY A 244 20.77 1.88 -3.25
C GLY A 244 20.46 3.22 -3.94
N GLU A 245 21.34 3.61 -4.87
CA GLU A 245 21.23 4.91 -5.53
C GLU A 245 20.08 4.96 -6.54
N VAL A 246 19.45 6.13 -6.65
CA VAL A 246 18.42 6.40 -7.64
C VAL A 246 19.03 6.32 -9.04
N PRO A 247 18.48 5.53 -9.97
CA PRO A 247 19.02 5.40 -11.32
C PRO A 247 19.04 6.72 -12.10
N THR A 248 20.15 6.97 -12.79
CA THR A 248 20.32 8.15 -13.64
C THR A 248 19.83 7.97 -15.07
N VAL A 249 19.35 6.77 -15.40
CA VAL A 249 18.75 6.41 -16.70
C VAL A 249 17.39 5.72 -16.46
N ASP A 250 16.55 5.70 -17.49
CA ASP A 250 15.30 4.97 -17.46
C ASP A 250 15.53 3.51 -17.10
N GLN A 251 14.88 3.02 -16.04
CA GLN A 251 15.13 1.70 -15.50
C GLN A 251 13.92 0.78 -15.69
N PRO A 252 14.04 -0.29 -16.50
CA PRO A 252 13.04 -1.35 -16.53
C PRO A 252 13.06 -2.12 -15.21
N ILE A 253 11.87 -2.37 -14.68
CA ILE A 253 11.65 -3.14 -13.44
C ILE A 253 10.65 -4.26 -13.68
N CYS A 254 10.85 -5.38 -12.99
CA CYS A 254 9.91 -6.49 -12.91
C CYS A 254 10.03 -7.13 -11.52
N PHE A 255 8.92 -7.19 -10.77
CA PHE A 255 8.92 -7.80 -9.43
C PHE A 255 7.52 -8.26 -9.03
N GLY A 256 7.43 -9.01 -7.92
CA GLY A 256 6.18 -9.50 -7.37
C GLY A 256 5.75 -8.70 -6.15
N VAL A 257 4.43 -8.51 -5.99
CA VAL A 257 3.83 -7.82 -4.85
C VAL A 257 2.81 -8.74 -4.18
N PRO A 258 2.96 -9.00 -2.86
CA PRO A 258 1.98 -9.75 -2.09
C PRO A 258 0.82 -8.86 -1.66
N PHE A 259 -0.38 -9.44 -1.60
CA PHE A 259 -1.60 -8.80 -1.11
C PHE A 259 -2.24 -9.67 -0.04
N ALA A 260 -2.85 -9.04 0.96
CA ALA A 260 -3.65 -9.76 1.94
C ALA A 260 -4.94 -10.32 1.29
N GLN A 261 -5.50 -11.36 1.90
CA GLN A 261 -6.74 -11.96 1.44
C GLN A 261 -7.87 -10.91 1.40
N GLY A 262 -8.60 -10.84 0.28
CA GLY A 262 -9.68 -9.88 0.06
C GLY A 262 -9.24 -8.48 -0.37
N GLU A 263 -7.93 -8.16 -0.34
CA GLU A 263 -7.40 -6.82 -0.59
C GLU A 263 -7.47 -6.40 -2.06
N LEU A 264 -7.09 -7.26 -2.98
CA LEU A 264 -7.10 -7.01 -4.42
C LEU A 264 -7.89 -8.10 -5.14
N LYS A 265 -8.91 -7.73 -5.92
CA LYS A 265 -9.69 -8.68 -6.71
C LYS A 265 -9.20 -8.79 -8.16
N ASP A 266 -8.73 -7.68 -8.73
CA ASP A 266 -8.32 -7.58 -10.12
C ASP A 266 -7.10 -6.66 -10.26
N VAL A 267 -6.03 -7.18 -10.89
CA VAL A 267 -4.78 -6.45 -11.15
C VAL A 267 -4.95 -5.28 -12.10
N SER A 268 -6.01 -5.21 -12.89
CA SER A 268 -6.32 -4.06 -13.75
C SER A 268 -6.59 -2.77 -12.98
N HIS A 269 -6.76 -2.87 -11.67
CA HIS A 269 -6.89 -1.73 -10.76
C HIS A 269 -5.55 -1.29 -10.13
N LEU A 270 -4.42 -1.90 -10.50
CA LEU A 270 -3.11 -1.45 -10.06
C LEU A 270 -2.56 -0.36 -11.00
N SER A 271 -1.95 0.66 -10.43
CA SER A 271 -1.26 1.73 -11.15
C SER A 271 -0.05 2.23 -10.37
N LEU A 272 0.88 2.89 -11.05
CA LEU A 272 1.92 3.67 -10.40
C LEU A 272 1.52 5.15 -10.37
N ALA A 273 1.87 5.83 -9.29
CA ALA A 273 1.72 7.27 -9.18
C ALA A 273 2.47 8.00 -10.30
N LYS A 274 2.17 9.29 -10.51
CA LYS A 274 2.76 10.13 -11.56
C LYS A 274 2.46 9.66 -13.00
N GLY A 275 1.45 8.77 -13.19
CA GLY A 275 1.05 8.29 -14.50
C GLY A 275 2.07 7.39 -15.20
N ILE A 276 3.00 6.80 -14.45
CA ILE A 276 3.99 5.87 -14.99
C ILE A 276 3.27 4.58 -15.43
N PRO A 277 3.47 4.12 -16.68
CA PRO A 277 2.83 2.93 -17.20
C PRO A 277 3.16 1.67 -16.38
N LEU A 278 2.21 0.78 -16.21
CA LEU A 278 2.34 -0.48 -15.48
C LEU A 278 1.66 -1.61 -16.23
N ASP A 279 2.37 -2.72 -16.42
CA ASP A 279 1.78 -4.02 -16.72
C ASP A 279 1.69 -4.82 -15.43
N ALA A 280 0.55 -5.50 -15.20
CA ALA A 280 0.33 -6.33 -14.03
C ALA A 280 -0.38 -7.62 -14.39
N TRP A 281 -0.02 -8.73 -13.73
CA TRP A 281 -0.62 -10.05 -13.91
C TRP A 281 -0.73 -10.79 -12.58
N VAL A 282 -1.58 -11.83 -12.53
CA VAL A 282 -1.79 -12.63 -11.32
C VAL A 282 -0.85 -13.82 -11.30
N ASN A 283 0.01 -13.92 -10.30
CA ASN A 283 0.87 -15.08 -10.06
C ASN A 283 0.21 -16.11 -9.14
N ALA A 284 -0.58 -15.67 -8.16
CA ALA A 284 -1.30 -16.54 -7.24
C ALA A 284 -2.58 -15.88 -6.72
N ARG A 285 -3.55 -16.72 -6.32
CA ARG A 285 -4.81 -16.30 -5.70
C ARG A 285 -5.00 -16.92 -4.32
N TRP A 286 -5.75 -16.24 -3.47
CA TRP A 286 -6.29 -16.78 -2.23
C TRP A 286 -7.51 -17.68 -2.52
N PRO A 287 -7.93 -18.53 -1.55
CA PRO A 287 -9.12 -19.39 -1.74
C PRO A 287 -10.41 -18.65 -2.03
N ASP A 288 -10.54 -17.38 -1.62
CA ASP A 288 -11.68 -16.50 -1.92
C ASP A 288 -11.65 -15.87 -3.33
N GLY A 289 -10.65 -16.23 -4.14
CA GLY A 289 -10.45 -15.71 -5.48
C GLY A 289 -9.72 -14.37 -5.55
N SER A 290 -9.45 -13.70 -4.43
CA SER A 290 -8.65 -12.48 -4.41
C SER A 290 -7.19 -12.75 -4.77
N VAL A 291 -6.48 -11.72 -5.24
CA VAL A 291 -5.08 -11.84 -5.63
C VAL A 291 -4.21 -12.01 -4.39
N LYS A 292 -3.42 -13.08 -4.35
CA LYS A 292 -2.42 -13.32 -3.31
C LYS A 292 -1.06 -12.74 -3.68
N TRP A 293 -0.72 -12.83 -4.97
CA TRP A 293 0.56 -12.35 -5.49
C TRP A 293 0.37 -11.84 -6.91
N ALA A 294 0.72 -10.60 -7.15
CA ALA A 294 0.77 -10.01 -8.50
C ALA A 294 2.21 -9.84 -8.96
N GLY A 295 2.47 -10.16 -10.24
CA GLY A 295 3.65 -9.72 -10.95
C GLY A 295 3.39 -8.34 -11.54
N ILE A 296 4.38 -7.47 -11.53
CA ILE A 296 4.32 -6.16 -12.17
C ILE A 296 5.57 -5.87 -12.99
N ALA A 297 5.42 -5.14 -14.07
CA ALA A 297 6.50 -4.63 -14.89
C ALA A 297 6.26 -3.17 -15.28
N SER A 298 7.32 -2.38 -15.30
CA SER A 298 7.29 -0.96 -15.66
C SER A 298 8.63 -0.48 -16.16
N VAL A 299 8.67 0.72 -16.73
CA VAL A 299 9.90 1.46 -16.99
C VAL A 299 9.84 2.75 -16.18
N ILE A 300 10.71 2.84 -15.18
CA ILE A 300 10.76 3.99 -14.27
C ILE A 300 11.70 5.04 -14.87
N PRO A 301 11.22 6.29 -15.08
CA PRO A 301 12.07 7.34 -15.61
C PRO A 301 13.28 7.65 -14.73
N ALA A 302 14.37 8.05 -15.37
CA ALA A 302 15.60 8.51 -14.68
C ALA A 302 15.29 9.51 -13.56
N HIS A 303 16.10 9.49 -12.52
CA HIS A 303 15.99 10.38 -11.36
C HIS A 303 14.65 10.35 -10.61
N THR A 304 13.86 9.27 -10.79
CA THR A 304 12.60 9.09 -10.06
C THR A 304 12.86 8.42 -8.73
N ASP A 305 12.69 9.16 -7.65
CA ASP A 305 12.66 8.64 -6.28
C ASP A 305 11.22 8.67 -5.72
N GLY A 306 10.92 7.77 -4.79
CA GLY A 306 9.62 7.73 -4.10
C GLY A 306 8.44 7.50 -5.04
N LEU A 307 8.31 6.29 -5.57
CA LEU A 307 7.14 5.83 -6.28
C LEU A 307 6.09 5.27 -5.34
N THR A 308 4.83 5.45 -5.69
CA THR A 308 3.71 4.82 -4.97
C THR A 308 2.91 3.97 -5.93
N MET A 309 2.72 2.70 -5.58
CA MET A 309 1.76 1.84 -6.25
C MET A 309 0.38 2.07 -5.65
N GLN A 310 -0.61 2.27 -6.50
CA GLN A 310 -1.97 2.67 -6.12
C GLN A 310 -2.99 1.69 -6.69
N MET A 311 -4.11 1.49 -5.99
CA MET A 311 -5.29 0.83 -6.55
C MET A 311 -6.17 1.86 -7.30
N LYS A 312 -5.80 2.13 -8.52
CA LYS A 312 -6.54 3.04 -9.40
C LYS A 312 -6.56 2.46 -10.81
N LYS A 313 -7.70 2.57 -11.50
CA LYS A 313 -7.80 2.10 -12.89
C LYS A 313 -6.79 2.85 -13.77
N VAL A 314 -5.94 2.09 -14.46
CA VAL A 314 -4.86 2.63 -15.31
C VAL A 314 -5.43 3.22 -16.59
N GLN A 315 -4.91 4.37 -17.03
CA GLN A 315 -4.91 4.72 -18.46
C GLN A 315 -3.81 3.89 -19.12
N LYS A 316 -4.17 3.07 -20.11
CA LYS A 316 -3.21 2.31 -20.91
C LYS A 316 -2.21 3.28 -21.56
N GLY A 317 -0.94 3.10 -21.26
CA GLY A 317 0.14 3.85 -21.87
C GLY A 317 0.29 3.55 -23.37
N ILE A 318 1.04 4.40 -24.07
CA ILE A 318 1.38 4.23 -25.49
C ILE A 318 2.22 2.96 -25.63
N ASN A 319 1.79 2.02 -26.48
CA ASN A 319 2.51 0.78 -26.77
C ASN A 319 3.88 1.06 -27.40
N ALA A 320 4.93 1.11 -26.60
CA ALA A 320 6.31 1.08 -27.07
C ALA A 320 6.81 -0.34 -27.37
N PHE A 321 6.01 -1.34 -26.97
CA PHE A 321 6.33 -2.75 -27.09
C PHE A 321 5.48 -3.38 -28.19
N GLN A 322 6.14 -4.04 -29.15
CA GLN A 322 5.49 -4.75 -30.25
C GLN A 322 5.86 -6.23 -30.20
N LEU A 323 4.85 -7.06 -30.26
CA LEU A 323 5.01 -8.49 -30.35
C LEU A 323 4.36 -8.99 -31.63
N MET A 324 5.14 -9.70 -32.45
CA MET A 324 4.67 -10.35 -33.67
C MET A 324 4.92 -11.85 -33.56
N GLU A 325 3.88 -12.61 -33.74
CA GLU A 325 3.94 -14.07 -33.73
C GLU A 325 3.53 -14.66 -35.10
N ASN A 326 4.31 -15.61 -35.57
CA ASN A 326 4.00 -16.39 -36.75
C ASN A 326 4.35 -17.86 -36.51
N PRO A 327 4.05 -18.79 -37.45
CA PRO A 327 4.36 -20.21 -37.28
C PRO A 327 5.83 -20.55 -37.06
N ARG A 328 6.75 -19.68 -37.47
CA ARG A 328 8.20 -19.93 -37.42
C ARG A 328 8.89 -19.30 -36.23
N GLN A 329 8.39 -18.17 -35.75
CA GLN A 329 9.08 -17.38 -34.73
C GLN A 329 8.16 -16.41 -34.00
N ILE A 330 8.59 -15.97 -32.83
CA ILE A 330 8.10 -14.79 -32.10
C ILE A 330 9.14 -13.68 -32.26
N VAL A 331 8.69 -12.47 -32.61
CA VAL A 331 9.52 -11.27 -32.68
C VAL A 331 9.07 -10.30 -31.61
N VAL A 332 9.99 -9.92 -30.75
CA VAL A 332 9.77 -8.97 -29.67
C VAL A 332 10.53 -7.68 -29.99
N SER A 333 9.85 -6.54 -29.99
CA SER A 333 10.46 -5.23 -30.23
C SER A 333 10.07 -4.24 -29.17
N THR A 334 11.05 -3.64 -28.49
CA THR A 334 10.89 -2.60 -27.48
C THR A 334 11.12 -1.19 -28.04
N GLY A 335 11.20 -1.06 -29.36
CA GLY A 335 11.65 0.18 -30.01
C GLY A 335 13.16 0.36 -30.03
N LYS A 336 13.88 -0.04 -28.98
CA LYS A 336 15.35 0.00 -28.89
C LYS A 336 15.99 -1.36 -29.21
N ILE A 337 15.38 -2.43 -28.74
CA ILE A 337 15.84 -3.82 -28.91
C ILE A 337 14.82 -4.58 -29.74
N LYS A 338 15.30 -5.42 -30.68
CA LYS A 338 14.50 -6.35 -31.45
C LYS A 338 15.11 -7.74 -31.36
N ALA A 339 14.35 -8.72 -30.85
CA ALA A 339 14.77 -10.10 -30.68
C ALA A 339 13.91 -11.05 -31.53
N TYR A 340 14.56 -12.03 -32.14
CA TYR A 340 13.91 -13.08 -32.92
C TYR A 340 14.05 -14.42 -32.20
N ILE A 341 12.92 -15.01 -31.84
CA ILE A 341 12.82 -16.25 -31.05
C ILE A 341 12.19 -17.32 -31.94
N PRO A 342 12.97 -18.30 -32.45
CA PRO A 342 12.43 -19.35 -33.32
C PRO A 342 11.60 -20.35 -32.49
N LYS A 343 10.60 -20.97 -33.13
CA LYS A 343 9.71 -21.95 -32.50
C LYS A 343 10.19 -23.39 -32.59
N TYR A 344 11.28 -23.64 -33.30
CA TYR A 344 11.88 -24.97 -33.47
C TYR A 344 13.37 -24.88 -33.78
N GLY A 345 14.05 -26.01 -33.65
CA GLY A 345 15.50 -26.14 -33.88
C GLY A 345 16.32 -25.90 -32.60
N SER A 346 17.60 -25.68 -32.74
CA SER A 346 18.54 -25.61 -31.59
C SER A 346 18.86 -24.21 -31.11
N LYS A 347 18.35 -23.18 -31.78
CA LYS A 347 18.59 -21.78 -31.39
C LYS A 347 17.45 -21.29 -30.50
N VAL A 348 17.71 -20.98 -29.26
CA VAL A 348 16.73 -20.38 -28.34
C VAL A 348 16.50 -18.90 -28.63
N ILE A 349 17.48 -18.20 -29.18
CA ILE A 349 17.35 -16.87 -29.78
C ILE A 349 18.10 -16.93 -31.12
N ASP A 350 17.43 -16.56 -32.20
CA ASP A 350 18.07 -16.49 -33.52
C ASP A 350 18.98 -15.26 -33.63
N SER A 351 18.44 -14.09 -33.27
CA SER A 351 19.23 -12.85 -33.33
C SER A 351 18.66 -11.75 -32.46
N ILE A 352 19.53 -10.84 -32.01
CA ILE A 352 19.19 -9.62 -31.28
C ILE A 352 19.77 -8.42 -32.00
N TYR A 353 18.98 -7.36 -32.15
CA TYR A 353 19.35 -6.08 -32.72
C TYR A 353 19.16 -4.96 -31.72
N ILE A 354 20.08 -3.98 -31.70
CA ILE A 354 19.94 -2.69 -30.99
C ILE A 354 20.18 -1.58 -32.01
N GLY A 355 19.20 -0.65 -32.14
CA GLY A 355 19.29 0.46 -33.08
C GLY A 355 19.53 0.02 -34.54
N GLY A 356 19.02 -1.15 -34.94
CA GLY A 356 19.22 -1.74 -36.28
C GLY A 356 20.51 -2.54 -36.42
N THR A 357 21.44 -2.49 -35.49
CA THR A 357 22.68 -3.26 -35.52
C THR A 357 22.52 -4.61 -34.85
N LYS A 358 22.86 -5.71 -35.53
CA LYS A 358 22.87 -7.06 -34.95
C LYS A 358 23.99 -7.16 -33.89
N ILE A 359 23.62 -7.49 -32.64
CA ILE A 359 24.58 -7.59 -31.51
C ILE A 359 24.74 -9.03 -31.00
N ALA A 360 23.81 -9.92 -31.32
CA ALA A 360 23.90 -11.34 -30.98
C ALA A 360 23.28 -12.19 -32.09
N ASP A 361 23.82 -13.41 -32.25
CA ASP A 361 23.38 -14.37 -33.24
C ASP A 361 23.42 -15.79 -32.68
N ALA A 362 22.43 -16.60 -33.04
CA ALA A 362 22.42 -18.05 -32.82
C ALA A 362 22.69 -18.51 -31.38
N ALA A 363 22.02 -17.88 -30.37
CA ALA A 363 22.12 -18.34 -28.97
C ALA A 363 21.59 -19.77 -28.82
N ARG A 364 22.33 -20.64 -28.13
CA ARG A 364 21.98 -22.03 -27.87
C ARG A 364 22.18 -22.37 -26.42
N LEU A 365 21.40 -23.35 -25.93
CA LEU A 365 21.66 -24.03 -24.65
C LEU A 365 22.59 -25.18 -24.92
N ILE A 366 23.70 -25.23 -24.15
CA ILE A 366 24.67 -26.32 -24.22
C ILE A 366 24.87 -26.84 -22.79
N ALA A 367 24.66 -28.12 -22.58
CA ALA A 367 25.08 -28.81 -21.38
C ALA A 367 26.30 -29.70 -21.69
N SER A 368 27.32 -29.66 -20.85
CA SER A 368 28.49 -30.49 -20.97
C SER A 368 28.65 -31.34 -19.72
N ILE A 369 28.93 -32.63 -19.91
CA ILE A 369 29.24 -33.55 -18.85
C ILE A 369 30.73 -33.92 -18.97
N GLN A 370 31.43 -33.78 -17.87
CA GLN A 370 32.86 -34.18 -17.74
C GLN A 370 32.96 -35.57 -17.12
N ASN A 371 33.84 -36.39 -17.61
CA ASN A 371 34.06 -37.76 -17.12
C ASN A 371 34.56 -37.83 -15.67
N HIS A 372 35.36 -36.84 -15.23
CA HIS A 372 35.89 -36.71 -13.87
C HIS A 372 35.48 -35.36 -13.29
N PRO A 373 34.26 -35.24 -12.67
CA PRO A 373 33.71 -33.95 -12.29
C PRO A 373 34.50 -33.18 -11.22
N ASP A 374 35.25 -33.95 -10.38
CA ASP A 374 36.03 -33.36 -9.28
C ASP A 374 37.50 -33.08 -9.60
N GLU A 375 37.95 -33.38 -10.84
CA GLU A 375 39.32 -33.19 -11.27
C GLU A 375 39.46 -31.97 -12.20
N ILE A 376 40.53 -31.18 -11.96
CA ILE A 376 40.87 -30.01 -12.78
C ILE A 376 41.98 -30.33 -13.76
N HIS A 377 42.71 -31.48 -13.56
CA HIS A 377 43.83 -31.93 -14.34
C HIS A 377 43.69 -33.43 -14.70
N GLY A 378 44.14 -33.80 -15.89
CA GLY A 378 44.08 -35.19 -16.38
C GLY A 378 43.48 -35.28 -17.79
N ASP A 379 43.16 -36.50 -18.21
CA ASP A 379 42.45 -36.75 -19.49
C ASP A 379 40.98 -36.45 -19.34
N LEU A 380 40.63 -35.16 -19.43
CA LEU A 380 39.28 -34.65 -19.34
C LEU A 380 38.54 -34.82 -20.67
N HIS A 381 37.47 -35.60 -20.66
CA HIS A 381 36.58 -35.75 -21.80
C HIS A 381 35.24 -35.10 -21.52
N PHE A 382 34.80 -34.23 -22.46
CA PHE A 382 33.53 -33.54 -22.37
C PHE A 382 32.54 -34.14 -23.40
N THR A 383 31.38 -34.54 -22.91
CA THR A 383 30.25 -34.90 -23.77
C THR A 383 29.25 -33.74 -23.75
N SER A 384 29.05 -33.12 -24.92
CA SER A 384 28.17 -31.96 -25.05
C SER A 384 26.83 -32.35 -25.63
N TYR A 385 25.78 -31.75 -25.05
CA TYR A 385 24.38 -31.84 -25.48
C TYR A 385 23.91 -30.45 -25.86
N VAL A 386 23.13 -30.37 -26.96
CA VAL A 386 22.57 -29.10 -27.45
C VAL A 386 21.07 -29.14 -27.23
N GLY A 387 20.51 -28.03 -26.75
CA GLY A 387 19.07 -27.87 -26.59
C GLY A 387 18.36 -27.88 -27.92
N ASN A 388 17.30 -28.68 -28.07
CA ASN A 388 16.42 -28.68 -29.21
C ASN A 388 14.99 -28.34 -28.76
N ILE A 389 14.40 -27.30 -29.37
CA ILE A 389 13.11 -26.73 -29.02
C ILE A 389 11.99 -27.70 -29.37
N THR A 390 11.09 -28.00 -28.42
CA THR A 390 9.89 -28.81 -28.65
C THR A 390 8.61 -27.96 -28.64
N LYS A 391 8.60 -26.82 -27.91
CA LYS A 391 7.46 -25.92 -27.84
C LYS A 391 7.93 -24.51 -27.48
N VAL A 392 7.28 -23.50 -28.07
CA VAL A 392 7.40 -22.11 -27.66
C VAL A 392 6.01 -21.54 -27.44
N SER A 393 5.77 -20.92 -26.29
CA SER A 393 4.50 -20.31 -25.94
C SER A 393 4.72 -18.92 -25.34
N LEU A 394 3.76 -18.04 -25.58
CA LEU A 394 3.69 -16.73 -24.97
C LEU A 394 2.90 -16.86 -23.66
N GLU A 395 3.57 -16.73 -22.49
CA GLU A 395 2.94 -16.86 -21.18
C GLU A 395 2.25 -15.56 -20.77
N HIS A 396 2.93 -14.42 -20.98
CA HIS A 396 2.39 -13.08 -20.70
C HIS A 396 2.68 -12.12 -21.85
N SER A 397 1.72 -11.25 -22.12
CA SER A 397 1.85 -10.19 -23.14
C SER A 397 1.13 -8.94 -22.65
N GLY A 398 1.91 -7.90 -22.33
CA GLY A 398 1.44 -6.58 -21.94
C GLY A 398 1.90 -5.49 -22.90
N SER A 399 1.85 -4.24 -22.45
CA SER A 399 2.35 -3.08 -23.21
C SER A 399 3.84 -2.80 -22.97
N LEU A 400 4.40 -3.32 -21.88
CA LEU A 400 5.79 -3.08 -21.43
C LEU A 400 6.58 -4.37 -21.24
N PHE A 401 5.91 -5.52 -21.22
CA PHE A 401 6.49 -6.80 -20.85
C PHE A 401 5.89 -7.94 -21.65
N ALA A 402 6.74 -8.90 -22.05
CA ALA A 402 6.32 -10.19 -22.58
C ALA A 402 7.17 -11.30 -21.97
N ASP A 403 6.53 -12.42 -21.68
CA ASP A 403 7.18 -13.63 -21.22
C ASP A 403 7.02 -14.73 -22.27
N VAL A 404 8.13 -15.19 -22.83
CA VAL A 404 8.17 -16.24 -23.83
C VAL A 404 8.79 -17.49 -23.22
N ARG A 405 7.97 -18.52 -23.03
CA ARG A 405 8.41 -19.83 -22.56
C ARG A 405 8.92 -20.67 -23.72
N ILE A 406 10.11 -21.23 -23.57
CA ILE A 406 10.74 -22.15 -24.51
C ILE A 406 10.96 -23.47 -23.80
N ASP A 407 10.24 -24.53 -24.21
CA ASP A 407 10.45 -25.89 -23.75
C ASP A 407 11.25 -26.69 -24.79
N GLY A 408 12.10 -27.58 -24.30
CA GLY A 408 12.93 -28.39 -25.18
C GLY A 408 13.58 -29.57 -24.48
N LYS A 409 14.48 -30.23 -25.22
CA LYS A 409 15.28 -31.37 -24.72
C LYS A 409 16.73 -31.15 -25.07
N MET A 410 17.61 -31.56 -24.18
CA MET A 410 19.05 -31.63 -24.46
C MET A 410 19.33 -32.87 -25.30
N GLU A 411 19.85 -32.71 -26.50
CA GLU A 411 20.14 -33.80 -27.44
C GLU A 411 21.64 -33.91 -27.71
N GLY A 412 22.17 -35.13 -27.61
CA GLY A 412 23.55 -35.49 -27.93
C GLY A 412 23.60 -36.64 -28.94
N LYS A 413 24.79 -37.03 -29.34
CA LYS A 413 25.01 -38.09 -30.35
C LYS A 413 24.39 -39.43 -30.00
N GLU A 414 24.28 -39.74 -28.68
CA GLU A 414 23.89 -41.09 -28.24
C GLU A 414 22.49 -41.14 -27.63
N ARG A 415 21.94 -40.01 -27.12
CA ARG A 415 20.62 -40.01 -26.48
C ARG A 415 20.07 -38.60 -26.25
N SER A 416 18.74 -38.48 -26.15
CA SER A 416 18.04 -37.30 -25.59
C SER A 416 18.13 -37.34 -24.06
N TRP A 417 18.47 -36.21 -23.46
CA TRP A 417 18.72 -36.11 -22.03
C TRP A 417 17.69 -35.16 -21.37
N LEU A 418 18.05 -34.32 -20.47
CA LEU A 418 17.18 -33.52 -19.63
C LEU A 418 16.23 -32.62 -20.41
N PRO A 419 14.93 -32.54 -20.02
CA PRO A 419 14.05 -31.47 -20.48
C PRO A 419 14.53 -30.12 -19.92
N PHE A 420 14.36 -29.05 -20.69
CA PHE A 420 14.51 -27.68 -20.24
C PHE A 420 13.23 -26.89 -20.53
N GLY A 421 12.95 -25.90 -19.72
CA GLY A 421 11.82 -24.98 -19.88
C GLY A 421 12.07 -23.67 -19.17
N GLU A 422 11.38 -22.64 -19.61
CA GLU A 422 11.48 -21.26 -19.10
C GLU A 422 12.74 -20.50 -19.47
N ILE A 423 12.74 -19.88 -20.65
CA ILE A 423 13.58 -18.72 -20.93
C ILE A 423 12.61 -17.55 -21.06
N GLY A 424 12.43 -16.79 -19.99
CA GLY A 424 11.65 -15.54 -20.01
C GLY A 424 12.47 -14.43 -20.66
N ALA A 425 11.86 -13.60 -21.49
CA ALA A 425 12.41 -12.30 -21.92
C ALA A 425 12.14 -11.23 -20.83
N SER A 426 12.22 -11.63 -19.57
CA SER A 426 12.20 -10.75 -18.40
C SER A 426 13.55 -10.74 -17.72
N PRO A 427 13.91 -9.70 -16.96
CA PRO A 427 15.06 -9.78 -16.09
C PRO A 427 14.93 -10.99 -15.16
N PRO A 428 16.03 -11.69 -14.81
CA PRO A 428 15.99 -12.98 -14.13
C PRO A 428 15.24 -12.89 -12.80
N THR A 429 14.10 -13.58 -12.73
CA THR A 429 13.45 -13.88 -11.46
C THR A 429 14.13 -15.08 -10.85
N TRP A 430 14.86 -14.88 -9.77
CA TRP A 430 15.39 -15.98 -8.98
C TRP A 430 14.24 -16.73 -8.31
N ARG A 431 13.97 -17.96 -8.76
CA ARG A 431 13.23 -18.93 -7.95
C ARG A 431 14.22 -19.60 -7.00
N ARG A 432 13.92 -19.62 -5.70
CA ARG A 432 14.50 -20.52 -4.72
C ARG A 432 13.88 -21.89 -4.85
#